data_e1deae1c09fdfdb5fd670fc3e23cb7b8
#
_entry.id   e1deae1c09fdfdb5fd670fc3e23cb7b8
#
_cell.length_a   1.000
_cell.length_b   1.000
_cell.length_c   1.000
_cell.angle_alpha   90.00
_cell.angle_beta   90.00
_cell.angle_gamma   90.00
#
_symmetry.space_group_name_H-M   'P 1'
#
loop_
_entity.id
_entity.type
_entity.pdbx_description
1 polymer ?
#
loop_
_entity_poly.entity_id
_entity_poly.type
_entity_poly.pdbx_seq_one_letter_code
_entity_poly.pdbx_strand_id
1 'polypeptide(L)'
;MAQMYTEQRMTNRVLLTLFFAVFVWSLIHPHDYFTWILEVFPAIIGIALIFALRRRFPLTPLVLTLLTLHAIILMVGGHYTYAEVPLGFWMKETFHFTRNHYDRIGHFAQGFVPAMVAREVLIRRDVVRTRGWRYFIIVSICLAISAAYELLEWRVSVASGSAGDAFLGTQGDVWDTQEDMATALAGALMAPLILGRLQDRQIARLQRDRERRENR
;
A
#
# COMPACT_ATOMS: atom_id res chain seq x y z
N MET A 1 -2.20 -31.57 1.51
CA MET A 1 -3.27 -30.65 1.07
C MET A 1 -4.02 -30.00 2.23
N ALA A 2 -4.56 -30.73 3.20
CA ALA A 2 -5.28 -30.16 4.37
C ALA A 2 -4.40 -29.18 5.18
N GLN A 3 -3.14 -29.53 5.47
CA GLN A 3 -2.21 -28.70 6.20
C GLN A 3 -1.96 -27.33 5.54
N MET A 4 -1.76 -27.30 4.23
CA MET A 4 -1.53 -26.07 3.45
C MET A 4 -2.76 -25.13 3.45
N TYR A 5 -3.99 -25.68 3.39
CA TYR A 5 -5.22 -24.89 3.55
C TYR A 5 -5.37 -24.31 4.95
N THR A 6 -4.94 -25.07 5.95
CA THR A 6 -4.95 -24.62 7.36
C THR A 6 -3.96 -23.47 7.54
N GLU A 7 -2.75 -23.56 7.00
CA GLU A 7 -1.73 -22.52 7.04
C GLU A 7 -2.20 -21.23 6.37
N GLN A 8 -2.76 -21.32 5.17
CA GLN A 8 -3.26 -20.13 4.47
C GLN A 8 -4.44 -19.48 5.19
N ARG A 9 -5.35 -20.28 5.76
CA ARG A 9 -6.45 -19.74 6.57
C ARG A 9 -5.95 -19.08 7.84
N MET A 10 -4.93 -19.66 8.49
CA MET A 10 -4.31 -19.09 9.67
C MET A 10 -3.62 -17.77 9.35
N THR A 11 -2.81 -17.71 8.28
CA THR A 11 -2.19 -16.48 7.80
C THR A 11 -3.21 -15.38 7.54
N ASN A 12 -4.29 -15.69 6.81
CA ASN A 12 -5.34 -14.70 6.53
C ASN A 12 -6.04 -14.21 7.79
N ARG A 13 -6.26 -15.08 8.80
CA ARG A 13 -6.83 -14.68 10.10
C ARG A 13 -5.88 -13.75 10.85
N VAL A 14 -4.59 -14.07 10.89
CA VAL A 14 -3.57 -13.24 11.55
C VAL A 14 -3.50 -11.86 10.90
N LEU A 15 -3.42 -11.78 9.55
CA LEU A 15 -3.39 -10.51 8.84
C LEU A 15 -4.65 -9.68 9.10
N LEU A 16 -5.82 -10.31 9.09
CA LEU A 16 -7.09 -9.64 9.36
C LEU A 16 -7.17 -9.14 10.81
N THR A 17 -6.76 -9.96 11.78
CA THR A 17 -6.71 -9.55 13.19
C THR A 17 -5.76 -8.39 13.38
N LEU A 18 -4.57 -8.43 12.77
CA LEU A 18 -3.58 -7.35 12.83
C LEU A 18 -4.14 -6.06 12.22
N PHE A 19 -4.76 -6.14 11.03
CA PHE A 19 -5.40 -5.00 10.40
C PHE A 19 -6.43 -4.33 11.34
N PHE A 20 -7.38 -5.11 11.88
CA PHE A 20 -8.41 -4.54 12.74
C PHE A 20 -7.88 -4.06 14.10
N ALA A 21 -6.89 -4.73 14.67
CA ALA A 21 -6.25 -4.28 15.90
C ALA A 21 -5.59 -2.90 15.72
N VAL A 22 -4.82 -2.72 14.63
CA VAL A 22 -4.19 -1.44 14.32
C VAL A 22 -5.23 -0.39 13.91
N PHE A 23 -6.27 -0.77 13.15
CA PHE A 23 -7.36 0.12 12.77
C PHE A 23 -8.07 0.71 13.99
N VAL A 24 -8.48 -0.16 14.95
CA VAL A 24 -9.13 0.28 16.19
C VAL A 24 -8.19 1.16 17.02
N TRP A 25 -6.92 0.75 17.16
CA TRP A 25 -5.92 1.56 17.86
C TRP A 25 -5.75 2.93 17.21
N SER A 26 -5.61 3.01 15.89
CA SER A 26 -5.38 4.27 15.19
C SER A 26 -6.55 5.25 15.29
N LEU A 27 -7.76 4.76 15.52
CA LEU A 27 -8.98 5.55 15.71
C LEU A 27 -9.08 6.16 17.11
N ILE A 28 -8.36 5.60 18.10
CA ILE A 28 -8.41 6.05 19.49
C ILE A 28 -7.52 7.29 19.66
N HIS A 29 -8.13 8.48 19.80
CA HIS A 29 -7.44 9.75 20.01
C HIS A 29 -6.35 10.04 18.96
N PRO A 30 -6.64 10.02 17.64
CA PRO A 30 -5.68 10.47 16.64
C PRO A 30 -5.37 11.95 16.85
N HIS A 31 -4.23 12.38 16.34
CA HIS A 31 -3.80 13.79 16.41
C HIS A 31 -4.89 14.74 15.83
N ASP A 32 -5.44 14.36 14.67
CA ASP A 32 -6.55 15.05 14.02
C ASP A 32 -7.45 14.04 13.28
N TYR A 33 -8.77 14.07 13.53
CA TYR A 33 -9.72 13.15 12.89
C TYR A 33 -9.92 13.43 11.39
N PHE A 34 -9.79 14.68 10.95
CA PHE A 34 -9.93 15.02 9.54
C PHE A 34 -8.78 14.42 8.74
N THR A 35 -7.56 14.64 9.17
CA THR A 35 -6.35 14.03 8.59
C THR A 35 -6.42 12.49 8.68
N TRP A 36 -6.83 11.94 9.83
CA TRP A 36 -6.97 10.50 9.99
C TRP A 36 -7.90 9.87 8.96
N ILE A 37 -9.08 10.49 8.70
CA ILE A 37 -10.02 9.98 7.69
C ILE A 37 -9.37 9.97 6.30
N LEU A 38 -8.70 11.04 5.91
CA LEU A 38 -8.08 11.16 4.59
C LEU A 38 -6.96 10.13 4.39
N GLU A 39 -6.11 9.94 5.40
CA GLU A 39 -4.97 9.03 5.38
C GLU A 39 -5.39 7.56 5.43
N VAL A 40 -6.41 7.23 6.21
CA VAL A 40 -6.85 5.84 6.39
C VAL A 40 -7.85 5.41 5.31
N PHE A 41 -8.47 6.35 4.59
CA PHE A 41 -9.46 6.07 3.55
C PHE A 41 -8.98 5.06 2.48
N PRO A 42 -7.76 5.12 1.94
CA PRO A 42 -7.26 4.11 1.00
C PRO A 42 -7.20 2.70 1.60
N ALA A 43 -6.86 2.57 2.89
CA ALA A 43 -6.84 1.27 3.58
C ALA A 43 -8.26 0.70 3.74
N ILE A 44 -9.26 1.55 4.02
CA ILE A 44 -10.68 1.16 4.10
C ILE A 44 -11.18 0.68 2.73
N ILE A 45 -10.89 1.41 1.67
CA ILE A 45 -11.23 0.98 0.30
C ILE A 45 -10.54 -0.34 -0.03
N GLY A 46 -9.25 -0.46 0.29
CA GLY A 46 -8.47 -1.67 0.01
C GLY A 46 -9.07 -2.91 0.66
N ILE A 47 -9.41 -2.85 1.95
CA ILE A 47 -10.01 -3.99 2.65
C ILE A 47 -11.42 -4.31 2.11
N ALA A 48 -12.23 -3.31 1.78
CA ALA A 48 -13.54 -3.50 1.19
C ALA A 48 -13.44 -4.20 -0.18
N LEU A 49 -12.50 -3.79 -1.04
CA LEU A 49 -12.24 -4.43 -2.34
C LEU A 49 -11.75 -5.87 -2.18
N ILE A 50 -10.85 -6.14 -1.24
CA ILE A 50 -10.39 -7.50 -0.94
C ILE A 50 -11.59 -8.38 -0.57
N PHE A 51 -12.46 -7.93 0.32
CA PHE A 51 -13.65 -8.69 0.72
C PHE A 51 -14.64 -8.89 -0.44
N ALA A 52 -14.90 -7.88 -1.24
CA ALA A 52 -15.79 -7.95 -2.40
C ALA A 52 -15.28 -8.94 -3.45
N LEU A 53 -13.97 -8.93 -3.72
CA LEU A 53 -13.36 -9.70 -4.80
C LEU A 53 -12.83 -11.08 -4.37
N ARG A 54 -12.72 -11.38 -3.08
CA ARG A 54 -12.07 -12.59 -2.54
C ARG A 54 -12.53 -13.93 -3.14
N ARG A 55 -13.79 -14.01 -3.58
CA ARG A 55 -14.35 -15.22 -4.20
C ARG A 55 -14.03 -15.29 -5.70
N ARG A 56 -13.99 -14.15 -6.39
CA ARG A 56 -13.75 -14.06 -7.83
C ARG A 56 -12.28 -13.97 -8.20
N PHE A 57 -11.51 -13.30 -7.35
CA PHE A 57 -10.08 -13.06 -7.55
C PHE A 57 -9.33 -13.10 -6.22
N PRO A 58 -9.13 -14.32 -5.64
CA PRO A 58 -8.34 -14.43 -4.41
C PRO A 58 -6.90 -14.00 -4.68
N LEU A 59 -6.39 -13.07 -3.89
CA LEU A 59 -5.01 -12.59 -3.99
C LEU A 59 -4.03 -13.59 -3.38
N THR A 60 -2.77 -13.53 -3.84
CA THR A 60 -1.69 -14.34 -3.25
C THR A 60 -1.43 -13.91 -1.80
N PRO A 61 -0.93 -14.82 -0.93
CA PRO A 61 -0.53 -14.48 0.44
C PRO A 61 0.47 -13.32 0.50
N LEU A 62 1.41 -13.26 -0.44
CA LEU A 62 2.37 -12.16 -0.55
C LEU A 62 1.66 -10.81 -0.68
N VAL A 63 0.74 -10.70 -1.63
CA VAL A 63 0.02 -9.43 -1.88
C VAL A 63 -0.86 -9.07 -0.69
N LEU A 64 -1.53 -10.03 -0.04
CA LEU A 64 -2.32 -9.78 1.17
C LEU A 64 -1.44 -9.26 2.32
N THR A 65 -0.25 -9.84 2.51
CA THR A 65 0.71 -9.37 3.52
C THR A 65 1.17 -7.94 3.21
N LEU A 66 1.54 -7.66 1.97
CA LEU A 66 1.98 -6.32 1.56
C LEU A 66 0.87 -5.28 1.73
N LEU A 67 -0.37 -5.60 1.36
CA LEU A 67 -1.53 -4.71 1.56
C LEU A 67 -1.80 -4.45 3.04
N THR A 68 -1.64 -5.47 3.90
CA THR A 68 -1.78 -5.30 5.35
C THR A 68 -0.69 -4.39 5.91
N LEU A 69 0.57 -4.58 5.50
CA LEU A 69 1.69 -3.72 5.92
C LEU A 69 1.50 -2.28 5.45
N HIS A 70 1.08 -2.07 4.21
CA HIS A 70 0.78 -0.74 3.68
C HIS A 70 -0.37 -0.07 4.47
N ALA A 71 -1.46 -0.81 4.73
CA ALA A 71 -2.54 -0.30 5.55
C ALA A 71 -2.09 0.10 6.97
N ILE A 72 -1.15 -0.65 7.58
CA ILE A 72 -0.56 -0.29 8.88
C ILE A 72 0.23 1.02 8.77
N ILE A 73 1.02 1.21 7.72
CA ILE A 73 1.76 2.45 7.49
C ILE A 73 0.78 3.64 7.41
N LEU A 74 -0.29 3.51 6.63
CA LEU A 74 -1.33 4.55 6.50
C LEU A 74 -2.02 4.83 7.85
N MET A 75 -2.40 3.78 8.59
CA MET A 75 -3.08 3.93 9.88
C MET A 75 -2.18 4.56 10.96
N VAL A 76 -0.89 4.24 10.97
CA VAL A 76 0.09 4.88 11.86
C VAL A 76 0.30 6.34 11.46
N GLY A 77 0.46 6.62 10.16
CA GLY A 77 0.55 7.98 9.64
C GLY A 77 -0.67 8.82 10.00
N GLY A 78 -1.87 8.30 9.77
CA GLY A 78 -3.12 8.98 10.12
C GLY A 78 -3.30 9.22 11.61
N HIS A 79 -2.85 8.27 12.47
CA HIS A 79 -2.96 8.43 13.93
C HIS A 79 -2.13 9.60 14.47
N TYR A 80 -0.87 9.70 14.02
CA TYR A 80 0.07 10.74 14.50
C TYR A 80 0.10 12.01 13.66
N THR A 81 -0.48 12.00 12.44
CA THR A 81 -0.10 12.81 11.27
C THR A 81 1.34 12.50 10.81
N TYR A 82 1.58 12.38 9.50
CA TYR A 82 2.84 11.83 8.96
C TYR A 82 4.07 12.60 9.45
N ALA A 83 3.97 13.92 9.56
CA ALA A 83 5.05 14.78 10.04
C ALA A 83 5.45 14.52 11.50
N GLU A 84 4.61 13.85 12.30
CA GLU A 84 4.80 13.67 13.74
C GLU A 84 4.94 12.21 14.18
N VAL A 85 5.06 11.28 13.23
CA VAL A 85 5.26 9.87 13.55
C VAL A 85 6.58 9.67 14.30
N PRO A 86 6.57 8.99 15.48
CA PRO A 86 7.78 8.80 16.31
C PRO A 86 8.92 8.11 15.57
N LEU A 87 8.63 7.14 14.70
CA LEU A 87 9.63 6.46 13.87
C LEU A 87 10.39 7.46 12.97
N GLY A 88 9.67 8.42 12.39
CA GLY A 88 10.28 9.43 11.54
C GLY A 88 11.17 10.38 12.32
N PHE A 89 10.84 10.72 13.58
CA PHE A 89 11.71 11.49 14.47
C PHE A 89 12.97 10.70 14.84
N TRP A 90 12.83 9.42 15.17
CA TRP A 90 13.98 8.55 15.41
C TRP A 90 14.92 8.51 14.18
N MET A 91 14.37 8.40 12.97
CA MET A 91 15.15 8.46 11.73
C MET A 91 15.82 9.81 11.54
N LYS A 92 15.10 10.92 11.80
CA LYS A 92 15.62 12.28 11.73
C LYS A 92 16.84 12.46 12.62
N GLU A 93 16.76 12.03 13.87
CA GLU A 93 17.86 12.12 14.84
C GLU A 93 19.04 11.21 14.47
N THR A 94 18.74 9.95 14.11
CA THR A 94 19.78 8.94 13.83
C THR A 94 20.58 9.26 12.56
N PHE A 95 19.90 9.71 11.50
CA PHE A 95 20.51 9.98 10.20
C PHE A 95 20.76 11.47 9.94
N HIS A 96 20.50 12.33 10.92
CA HIS A 96 20.66 13.79 10.82
C HIS A 96 19.86 14.42 9.67
N PHE A 97 18.65 13.92 9.44
CA PHE A 97 17.75 14.48 8.44
C PHE A 97 17.21 15.85 8.92
N THR A 98 16.84 16.69 7.96
CA THR A 98 16.27 18.03 8.25
C THR A 98 14.82 17.97 8.71
N ARG A 99 14.07 16.91 8.29
CA ARG A 99 12.65 16.73 8.56
C ARG A 99 12.31 15.28 8.94
N ASN A 100 11.07 15.06 9.38
CA ASN A 100 10.53 13.73 9.57
C ASN A 100 10.19 13.10 8.19
N HIS A 101 10.83 11.97 7.86
CA HIS A 101 10.68 11.29 6.57
C HIS A 101 9.73 10.09 6.60
N TYR A 102 8.79 10.03 7.55
CA TYR A 102 7.82 8.94 7.58
C TYR A 102 6.93 8.92 6.35
N ASP A 103 6.62 10.10 5.82
CA ASP A 103 5.88 10.29 4.60
C ASP A 103 6.54 9.60 3.39
N ARG A 104 7.84 9.71 3.24
CA ARG A 104 8.60 8.97 2.21
C ARG A 104 8.46 7.45 2.32
N ILE A 105 8.30 6.92 3.55
CA ILE A 105 7.99 5.48 3.74
C ILE A 105 6.59 5.16 3.21
N GLY A 106 5.62 6.04 3.47
CA GLY A 106 4.26 5.94 2.93
C GLY A 106 4.26 5.89 1.41
N HIS A 107 4.90 6.85 0.75
CA HIS A 107 4.98 6.95 -0.71
C HIS A 107 5.80 5.82 -1.34
N PHE A 108 6.87 5.36 -0.70
CA PHE A 108 7.57 4.15 -1.15
C PHE A 108 6.64 2.94 -1.14
N ALA A 109 5.88 2.74 -0.07
CA ALA A 109 4.90 1.65 0.02
C ALA A 109 3.75 1.84 -0.99
N GLN A 110 3.32 3.07 -1.25
CA GLN A 110 2.31 3.44 -2.26
C GLN A 110 2.76 3.07 -3.68
N GLY A 111 4.04 3.10 -3.97
CA GLY A 111 4.59 2.57 -5.22
C GLY A 111 4.78 1.05 -5.20
N PHE A 112 5.40 0.54 -4.13
CA PHE A 112 5.84 -0.84 -4.00
C PHE A 112 4.67 -1.84 -3.95
N VAL A 113 3.65 -1.56 -3.16
CA VAL A 113 2.54 -2.49 -2.92
C VAL A 113 1.56 -2.54 -4.09
N PRO A 114 1.05 -1.42 -4.63
CA PRO A 114 0.22 -1.43 -5.82
C PRO A 114 0.93 -2.04 -7.04
N ALA A 115 2.25 -1.93 -7.17
CA ALA A 115 2.99 -2.60 -8.24
C ALA A 115 2.81 -4.12 -8.21
N MET A 116 2.83 -4.72 -7.01
CA MET A 116 2.62 -6.17 -6.86
C MET A 116 1.14 -6.57 -7.08
N VAL A 117 0.19 -5.71 -6.70
CA VAL A 117 -1.24 -5.90 -7.01
C VAL A 117 -1.47 -5.85 -8.53
N ALA A 118 -1.01 -4.78 -9.19
CA ALA A 118 -1.15 -4.60 -10.63
C ALA A 118 -0.48 -5.76 -11.39
N ARG A 119 0.71 -6.18 -10.96
CA ARG A 119 1.42 -7.31 -11.54
C ARG A 119 0.60 -8.60 -11.46
N GLU A 120 0.01 -8.90 -10.31
CA GLU A 120 -0.82 -10.09 -10.13
C GLU A 120 -2.04 -10.07 -11.05
N VAL A 121 -2.72 -8.92 -11.14
CA VAL A 121 -3.88 -8.75 -12.02
C VAL A 121 -3.49 -8.93 -13.49
N LEU A 122 -2.45 -8.24 -13.95
CA LEU A 122 -2.01 -8.29 -15.35
C LEU A 122 -1.58 -9.69 -15.79
N ILE A 123 -0.90 -10.44 -14.91
CA ILE A 123 -0.48 -11.82 -15.17
C ILE A 123 -1.69 -12.77 -15.21
N ARG A 124 -2.51 -12.75 -14.17
CA ARG A 124 -3.59 -13.73 -14.02
C ARG A 124 -4.77 -13.50 -14.96
N ARG A 125 -4.92 -12.29 -15.48
CA ARG A 125 -5.90 -11.92 -16.50
C ARG A 125 -5.35 -11.97 -17.92
N ASP A 126 -4.07 -12.32 -18.07
CA ASP A 126 -3.35 -12.35 -19.37
C ASP A 126 -3.51 -11.07 -20.19
N VAL A 127 -3.54 -9.90 -19.50
CA VAL A 127 -3.77 -8.59 -20.15
C VAL A 127 -2.57 -8.19 -20.98
N VAL A 128 -1.36 -8.45 -20.47
CA VAL A 128 -0.09 -8.08 -21.13
C VAL A 128 0.90 -9.24 -21.02
N ARG A 129 1.21 -9.87 -22.15
CA ARG A 129 2.09 -11.05 -22.21
C ARG A 129 3.57 -10.69 -22.15
N THR A 130 3.96 -9.63 -22.83
CA THR A 130 5.36 -9.21 -22.94
C THR A 130 5.85 -8.64 -21.61
N ARG A 131 6.93 -9.19 -21.05
CA ARG A 131 7.47 -8.80 -19.75
C ARG A 131 7.83 -7.31 -19.67
N GLY A 132 8.50 -6.77 -20.70
CA GLY A 132 8.89 -5.36 -20.74
C GLY A 132 7.69 -4.41 -20.71
N TRP A 133 6.68 -4.65 -21.56
CA TRP A 133 5.45 -3.87 -21.56
C TRP A 133 4.68 -3.99 -20.24
N ARG A 134 4.60 -5.17 -19.68
CA ARG A 134 3.96 -5.37 -18.38
C ARG A 134 4.67 -4.59 -17.27
N TYR A 135 6.00 -4.61 -17.24
CA TYR A 135 6.78 -3.84 -16.28
C TYR A 135 6.52 -2.33 -16.45
N PHE A 136 6.59 -1.82 -17.67
CA PHE A 136 6.30 -0.43 -17.97
C PHE A 136 4.91 -0.01 -17.52
N ILE A 137 3.88 -0.80 -17.84
CA ILE A 137 2.49 -0.52 -17.45
C ILE A 137 2.33 -0.53 -15.92
N ILE A 138 2.94 -1.47 -15.20
CA ILE A 138 2.90 -1.51 -13.73
C ILE A 138 3.47 -0.21 -13.15
N VAL A 139 4.64 0.20 -13.59
CA VAL A 139 5.29 1.42 -13.12
C VAL A 139 4.45 2.66 -13.45
N SER A 140 3.90 2.72 -14.67
CA SER A 140 3.01 3.82 -15.09
C SER A 140 1.73 3.90 -14.24
N ILE A 141 1.10 2.77 -13.91
CA ILE A 141 -0.06 2.72 -13.02
C ILE A 141 0.30 3.27 -11.65
N CYS A 142 1.42 2.84 -11.06
CA CYS A 142 1.83 3.29 -9.74
C CYS A 142 2.14 4.79 -9.71
N LEU A 143 2.84 5.30 -10.73
CA LEU A 143 3.12 6.74 -10.86
C LEU A 143 1.83 7.54 -11.05
N ALA A 144 0.88 7.05 -11.84
CA ALA A 144 -0.42 7.68 -12.00
C ALA A 144 -1.23 7.72 -10.69
N ILE A 145 -1.18 6.65 -9.88
CA ILE A 145 -1.80 6.61 -8.55
C ILE A 145 -1.13 7.65 -7.62
N SER A 146 0.21 7.70 -7.61
CA SER A 146 0.94 8.69 -6.80
C SER A 146 0.59 10.11 -7.21
N ALA A 147 0.66 10.43 -8.49
CA ALA A 147 0.30 11.76 -9.00
C ALA A 147 -1.17 12.13 -8.69
N ALA A 148 -2.09 11.18 -8.77
CA ALA A 148 -3.50 11.42 -8.41
C ALA A 148 -3.67 11.70 -6.91
N TYR A 149 -2.86 11.05 -6.05
CA TYR A 149 -2.87 11.29 -4.61
C TYR A 149 -2.34 12.69 -4.28
N GLU A 150 -1.23 13.11 -4.87
CA GLU A 150 -0.69 14.48 -4.74
C GLU A 150 -1.70 15.55 -5.19
N LEU A 151 -2.42 15.30 -6.29
CA LEU A 151 -3.48 16.20 -6.74
C LEU A 151 -4.65 16.24 -5.74
N LEU A 152 -4.97 15.14 -5.09
CA LEU A 152 -5.98 15.08 -4.03
C LEU A 152 -5.53 15.89 -2.81
N GLU A 153 -4.29 15.71 -2.34
CA GLU A 153 -3.72 16.47 -1.23
C GLU A 153 -3.74 17.98 -1.50
N TRP A 154 -3.27 18.38 -2.67
CA TRP A 154 -3.36 19.77 -3.11
C TRP A 154 -4.79 20.30 -3.09
N ARG A 155 -5.77 19.54 -3.62
CA ARG A 155 -7.19 19.96 -3.63
C ARG A 155 -7.77 20.08 -2.25
N VAL A 156 -7.44 19.15 -1.36
CA VAL A 156 -7.89 19.18 0.05
C VAL A 156 -7.29 20.40 0.74
N SER A 157 -5.99 20.67 0.59
CA SER A 157 -5.33 21.83 1.18
C SER A 157 -5.96 23.15 0.71
N VAL A 158 -6.18 23.30 -0.61
CA VAL A 158 -6.84 24.50 -1.17
C VAL A 158 -8.28 24.68 -0.63
N ALA A 159 -9.01 23.57 -0.42
CA ALA A 159 -10.40 23.63 0.03
C ALA A 159 -10.55 23.84 1.54
N SER A 160 -9.60 23.34 2.34
CA SER A 160 -9.68 23.31 3.81
C SER A 160 -8.82 24.38 4.48
N GLY A 161 -7.97 25.10 3.72
CA GLY A 161 -7.03 26.08 4.28
C GLY A 161 -6.08 25.44 5.29
N SER A 162 -5.88 26.09 6.43
CA SER A 162 -4.96 25.60 7.47
C SER A 162 -5.29 24.20 8.02
N ALA A 163 -6.53 23.74 7.92
CA ALA A 163 -6.90 22.37 8.30
C ALA A 163 -6.33 21.33 7.33
N GLY A 164 -6.01 21.71 6.09
CA GLY A 164 -5.37 20.84 5.12
C GLY A 164 -3.83 20.79 5.23
N ASP A 165 -3.21 21.71 5.95
CA ASP A 165 -1.75 21.80 6.06
C ASP A 165 -1.14 20.57 6.75
N ALA A 166 -1.85 20.01 7.73
CA ALA A 166 -1.43 18.80 8.43
C ALA A 166 -1.50 17.55 7.51
N PHE A 167 -2.48 17.50 6.62
CA PHE A 167 -2.62 16.45 5.63
C PHE A 167 -1.58 16.58 4.51
N LEU A 168 -1.28 17.80 4.08
CA LEU A 168 -0.25 18.05 3.07
C LEU A 168 1.17 17.68 3.55
N GLY A 169 1.45 17.82 4.83
CA GLY A 169 2.65 17.30 5.49
C GLY A 169 4.01 17.82 4.98
N THR A 170 4.05 18.89 4.19
CA THR A 170 5.26 19.37 3.48
C THR A 170 6.43 19.72 4.39
N GLN A 171 6.17 20.09 5.64
CA GLN A 171 7.19 20.53 6.61
C GLN A 171 8.12 21.62 6.06
N GLY A 172 7.63 22.45 5.12
CA GLY A 172 8.37 23.54 4.48
C GLY A 172 9.21 23.12 3.26
N ASP A 173 9.11 21.89 2.82
CA ASP A 173 9.80 21.41 1.62
C ASP A 173 9.02 21.81 0.35
N VAL A 174 9.64 22.59 -0.52
CA VAL A 174 9.03 23.06 -1.77
C VAL A 174 8.98 21.98 -2.86
N TRP A 175 9.74 20.89 -2.69
CA TRP A 175 9.82 19.76 -3.61
C TRP A 175 9.07 18.53 -3.12
N ASP A 176 8.30 18.65 -2.05
CA ASP A 176 7.62 17.54 -1.37
C ASP A 176 6.88 16.63 -2.34
N THR A 177 5.93 17.16 -3.10
CA THR A 177 5.17 16.46 -4.13
C THR A 177 6.04 15.69 -5.13
N GLN A 178 7.14 16.30 -5.61
CA GLN A 178 8.04 15.66 -6.58
C GLN A 178 8.86 14.54 -5.94
N GLU A 179 9.31 14.73 -4.70
CA GLU A 179 10.05 13.71 -3.95
C GLU A 179 9.17 12.55 -3.57
N ASP A 180 7.90 12.77 -3.25
CA ASP A 180 6.90 11.74 -2.99
C ASP A 180 6.62 10.89 -4.22
N MET A 181 6.36 11.53 -5.36
CA MET A 181 6.22 10.82 -6.63
C MET A 181 7.50 10.05 -7.01
N ALA A 182 8.69 10.62 -6.78
CA ALA A 182 9.96 9.95 -7.05
C ALA A 182 10.17 8.73 -6.14
N THR A 183 9.78 8.85 -4.86
CA THR A 183 9.86 7.77 -3.88
C THR A 183 8.87 6.64 -4.21
N ALA A 184 7.65 6.99 -4.62
CA ALA A 184 6.67 6.02 -5.11
C ALA A 184 7.16 5.33 -6.41
N LEU A 185 7.76 6.08 -7.33
CA LEU A 185 8.38 5.52 -8.54
C LEU A 185 9.48 4.52 -8.18
N ALA A 186 10.36 4.84 -7.23
CA ALA A 186 11.39 3.91 -6.75
C ALA A 186 10.79 2.61 -6.20
N GLY A 187 9.75 2.71 -5.37
CA GLY A 187 9.01 1.55 -4.87
C GLY A 187 8.44 0.68 -6.00
N ALA A 188 7.79 1.32 -6.98
CA ALA A 188 7.21 0.63 -8.14
C ALA A 188 8.24 -0.08 -9.03
N LEU A 189 9.40 0.53 -9.21
CA LEU A 189 10.52 -0.08 -9.95
C LEU A 189 11.11 -1.29 -9.20
N MET A 190 11.27 -1.18 -7.89
CA MET A 190 11.94 -2.20 -7.08
C MET A 190 11.07 -3.43 -6.80
N ALA A 191 9.77 -3.27 -6.56
CA ALA A 191 8.90 -4.33 -6.09
C ALA A 191 8.88 -5.57 -7.02
N PRO A 192 8.65 -5.44 -8.34
CA PRO A 192 8.66 -6.60 -9.24
C PRO A 192 10.04 -7.26 -9.37
N LEU A 193 11.13 -6.49 -9.22
CA LEU A 193 12.50 -7.00 -9.29
C LEU A 193 12.83 -7.86 -8.06
N ILE A 194 12.41 -7.40 -6.88
CA ILE A 194 12.72 -8.06 -5.60
C ILE A 194 11.78 -9.26 -5.38
N LEU A 195 10.48 -9.06 -5.54
CA LEU A 195 9.45 -10.02 -5.14
C LEU A 195 8.81 -10.80 -6.29
N GLY A 196 9.14 -10.46 -7.55
CA GLY A 196 8.49 -11.04 -8.71
C GLY A 196 8.58 -12.57 -8.77
N ARG A 197 9.76 -13.16 -8.48
CA ARG A 197 9.95 -14.62 -8.46
C ARG A 197 9.11 -15.31 -7.38
N LEU A 198 9.01 -14.70 -6.20
CA LEU A 198 8.19 -15.24 -5.11
C LEU A 198 6.71 -15.21 -5.49
N GLN A 199 6.26 -14.09 -6.06
CA GLN A 199 4.88 -13.94 -6.53
C GLN A 199 4.54 -14.95 -7.63
N ASP A 200 5.41 -15.16 -8.61
CA ASP A 200 5.21 -16.15 -9.70
C ASP A 200 4.96 -17.54 -9.14
N ARG A 201 5.73 -17.95 -8.13
CA ARG A 201 5.54 -19.25 -7.46
C ARG A 201 4.17 -19.35 -6.78
N GLN A 202 3.71 -18.27 -6.15
CA GLN A 202 2.41 -18.25 -5.47
C GLN A 202 1.25 -18.22 -6.47
N ILE A 203 1.36 -17.45 -7.57
CA ILE A 203 0.38 -17.42 -8.66
C ILE A 203 0.23 -18.83 -9.28
N ALA A 204 1.34 -19.48 -9.61
CA ALA A 204 1.33 -20.82 -10.17
C ALA A 204 0.69 -21.87 -9.23
N ARG A 205 0.83 -21.71 -7.92
CA ARG A 205 0.13 -22.56 -6.94
C ARG A 205 -1.38 -22.31 -6.95
N LEU A 206 -1.82 -21.05 -6.93
CA LEU A 206 -3.24 -20.72 -6.98
C LEU A 206 -3.93 -21.22 -8.24
N GLN A 207 -3.27 -21.17 -9.41
CA GLN A 207 -3.81 -21.68 -10.67
C GLN A 207 -3.97 -23.19 -10.62
N ARG A 208 -2.95 -23.94 -10.19
CA ARG A 208 -3.05 -25.40 -10.03
C ARG A 208 -4.15 -25.84 -9.07
N ASP A 209 -4.34 -25.12 -7.97
CA ASP A 209 -5.36 -25.43 -6.98
C ASP A 209 -6.78 -25.17 -7.53
N ARG A 210 -6.91 -24.18 -8.40
CA ARG A 210 -8.17 -23.90 -9.11
C ARG A 210 -8.51 -24.99 -10.10
N GLU A 211 -7.59 -25.37 -10.97
CA GLU A 211 -7.76 -26.44 -11.97
C GLU A 211 -8.15 -27.77 -11.31
N ARG A 212 -7.53 -28.11 -10.18
CA ARG A 212 -7.87 -29.31 -9.41
C ARG A 212 -9.28 -29.29 -8.81
N ARG A 213 -9.88 -28.13 -8.59
CA ARG A 213 -11.26 -28.00 -8.10
C ARG A 213 -12.28 -28.09 -9.21
N GLU A 214 -11.94 -27.55 -10.38
CA GLU A 214 -12.80 -27.59 -11.56
C GLU A 214 -12.90 -29.01 -12.17
N ASN A 215 -11.88 -29.86 -11.95
CA ASN A 215 -11.79 -31.26 -12.41
C ASN A 215 -12.34 -32.29 -11.37
N ARG A 216 -12.97 -31.84 -10.29
CA ARG A 216 -13.65 -32.70 -9.29
C ARG A 216 -15.15 -32.53 -9.34
#